data_91e8cc59e89f9e2bbfbd0a1d505d4670
#
_entry.id   91e8cc59e89f9e2bbfbd0a1d505d4670
#
_cell.length_a   1.000
_cell.length_b   1.000
_cell.length_c   1.000
_cell.angle_alpha   90.00
_cell.angle_beta   90.00
_cell.angle_gamma   90.00
#
_symmetry.space_group_name_H-M   'P 1'
#
loop_
_entity.id
_entity.type
_entity.pdbx_description
1 polymer ?
#
loop_
_entity_poly.entity_id
_entity_poly.type
_entity_poly.pdbx_seq_one_letter_code
_entity_poly.pdbx_strand_id
1 'polypeptide(L)'
;MKDDGTMARLKDLIPFCKKHNLKIGSISDLIRYRVNNDPIIKRKNSNIINTKKYEKWNIFSYENTVNKNGPEHLALVKGNLIKGSPALVRVHVSNFISDAFNGVIGDKSFISLDESMAEINAKGSGLIVVINYDDSSHALSKYIDGKDAWNEEDKIRENGIGAQIIRDQGVKEMILL
;
A
#
# COMPACT_ATOMS: atom_id res chain seq x y z
N MET A 1 30.63 -15.60 -4.29
CA MET A 1 30.89 -16.65 -5.28
C MET A 1 31.44 -17.87 -4.57
N LYS A 2 31.23 -19.04 -5.10
CA LYS A 2 31.89 -20.28 -4.65
C LYS A 2 33.29 -20.36 -5.22
N ASP A 3 34.10 -21.29 -4.72
CA ASP A 3 35.47 -21.49 -5.21
C ASP A 3 35.52 -21.93 -6.69
N ASP A 4 34.44 -22.53 -7.19
CA ASP A 4 34.25 -22.91 -8.59
C ASP A 4 33.81 -21.76 -9.52
N GLY A 5 33.70 -20.52 -8.98
CA GLY A 5 33.27 -19.35 -9.72
C GLY A 5 31.76 -19.19 -9.91
N THR A 6 30.96 -20.17 -9.45
CA THR A 6 29.48 -20.06 -9.54
C THR A 6 28.88 -19.18 -8.45
N MET A 7 27.66 -18.73 -8.68
CA MET A 7 26.92 -17.89 -7.71
C MET A 7 26.50 -18.72 -6.49
N ALA A 8 26.95 -18.31 -5.30
CA ALA A 8 26.47 -18.88 -4.05
C ALA A 8 24.99 -18.54 -3.82
N ARG A 9 24.20 -19.55 -3.50
CA ARG A 9 22.78 -19.43 -3.17
C ARG A 9 22.57 -19.58 -1.67
N LEU A 10 21.34 -19.35 -1.17
CA LEU A 10 21.03 -19.38 0.25
C LEU A 10 21.54 -20.64 0.97
N LYS A 11 21.37 -21.81 0.34
CA LYS A 11 21.89 -23.10 0.85
C LYS A 11 23.41 -23.14 1.05
N ASP A 12 24.15 -22.35 0.27
CA ASP A 12 25.61 -22.25 0.34
C ASP A 12 26.02 -21.19 1.36
N LEU A 13 25.22 -20.09 1.46
CA LEU A 13 25.50 -18.96 2.33
C LEU A 13 25.25 -19.27 3.80
N ILE A 14 24.25 -20.08 4.14
CA ILE A 14 23.95 -20.43 5.54
C ILE A 14 25.14 -21.13 6.22
N PRO A 15 25.75 -22.21 5.64
CA PRO A 15 26.94 -22.85 6.21
C PRO A 15 28.14 -21.91 6.27
N PHE A 16 28.33 -21.08 5.23
CA PHE A 16 29.40 -20.09 5.20
C PHE A 16 29.27 -19.08 6.35
N CYS A 17 28.09 -18.52 6.56
CA CYS A 17 27.84 -17.58 7.65
C CYS A 17 28.08 -18.23 9.03
N LYS A 18 27.64 -19.48 9.23
CA LYS A 18 27.91 -20.22 10.46
C LYS A 18 29.39 -20.43 10.71
N LYS A 19 30.13 -20.84 9.67
CA LYS A 19 31.58 -21.06 9.74
C LYS A 19 32.37 -19.81 10.12
N HIS A 20 31.94 -18.64 9.62
CA HIS A 20 32.64 -17.37 9.82
C HIS A 20 31.98 -16.46 10.86
N ASN A 21 31.00 -16.98 11.62
CA ASN A 21 30.24 -16.21 12.63
C ASN A 21 29.64 -14.90 12.07
N LEU A 22 29.10 -14.95 10.84
CA LEU A 22 28.47 -13.82 10.16
C LEU A 22 26.95 -13.87 10.34
N LYS A 23 26.33 -12.70 10.41
CA LYS A 23 24.87 -12.57 10.34
C LYS A 23 24.44 -12.63 8.86
N ILE A 24 23.29 -13.24 8.60
CA ILE A 24 22.65 -13.28 7.30
C ILE A 24 21.24 -12.76 7.42
N GLY A 25 20.82 -11.95 6.48
CA GLY A 25 19.45 -11.44 6.35
C GLY A 25 19.07 -11.34 4.88
N SER A 26 17.78 -11.31 4.59
CA SER A 26 17.27 -11.01 3.25
C SER A 26 16.93 -9.53 3.10
N ILE A 27 16.91 -9.05 1.86
CA ILE A 27 16.43 -7.69 1.55
C ILE A 27 14.98 -7.54 1.97
N SER A 28 14.15 -8.57 1.75
CA SER A 28 12.75 -8.57 2.16
C SER A 28 12.57 -8.44 3.68
N ASP A 29 13.41 -9.09 4.49
CA ASP A 29 13.39 -8.95 5.95
C ASP A 29 13.81 -7.55 6.37
N LEU A 30 14.80 -6.95 5.70
CA LEU A 30 15.23 -5.58 5.97
C LEU A 30 14.12 -4.56 5.63
N ILE A 31 13.46 -4.72 4.48
CA ILE A 31 12.30 -3.90 4.10
C ILE A 31 11.21 -4.01 5.17
N ARG A 32 10.85 -5.24 5.55
CA ARG A 32 9.83 -5.49 6.59
C ARG A 32 10.20 -4.85 7.92
N TYR A 33 11.46 -4.98 8.34
CA TYR A 33 11.96 -4.34 9.56
C TYR A 33 11.82 -2.82 9.49
N ARG A 34 12.25 -2.19 8.39
CA ARG A 34 12.17 -0.74 8.21
C ARG A 34 10.72 -0.25 8.17
N VAL A 35 9.85 -0.95 7.45
CA VAL A 35 8.42 -0.61 7.40
C VAL A 35 7.77 -0.61 8.79
N ASN A 36 8.20 -1.53 9.67
CA ASN A 36 7.64 -1.63 11.01
C ASN A 36 8.25 -0.63 12.01
N ASN A 37 9.51 -0.24 11.81
CA ASN A 37 10.27 0.52 12.80
C ASN A 37 10.58 1.95 12.38
N ASP A 38 10.70 2.22 11.08
CA ASP A 38 11.00 3.55 10.56
C ASP A 38 9.72 4.24 10.06
N PRO A 39 9.48 5.51 10.37
CA PRO A 39 8.39 6.28 9.76
C PRO A 39 8.76 6.60 8.30
N ILE A 40 8.20 5.84 7.37
CA ILE A 40 8.42 6.04 5.93
C ILE A 40 7.39 6.95 5.26
N ILE A 41 6.36 7.34 6.02
CA ILE A 41 5.35 8.30 5.56
C ILE A 41 5.27 9.50 6.50
N LYS A 42 4.87 10.63 5.93
CA LYS A 42 4.60 11.86 6.69
C LYS A 42 3.34 12.52 6.15
N ARG A 43 2.38 12.83 7.04
CA ARG A 43 1.19 13.61 6.70
C ARG A 43 1.60 15.02 6.29
N LYS A 44 1.11 15.49 5.14
CA LYS A 44 1.37 16.85 4.60
C LYS A 44 0.21 17.78 4.82
N ASN A 45 -0.91 17.45 4.22
CA ASN A 45 -2.08 18.31 4.14
C ASN A 45 -3.34 17.57 4.56
N SER A 46 -4.34 18.35 4.94
CA SER A 46 -5.68 17.84 5.19
C SER A 46 -6.72 18.83 4.69
N ASN A 47 -7.85 18.32 4.20
CA ASN A 47 -8.99 19.11 3.77
C ASN A 47 -10.26 18.27 3.86
N ILE A 48 -11.38 18.87 3.48
CA ILE A 48 -12.67 18.19 3.34
C ILE A 48 -13.03 18.15 1.85
N ILE A 49 -13.29 16.94 1.35
CA ILE A 49 -13.83 16.74 0.01
C ILE A 49 -15.34 16.50 0.08
N ASN A 50 -16.12 17.24 -0.73
CA ASN A 50 -17.55 17.03 -0.90
C ASN A 50 -17.77 16.19 -2.16
N THR A 51 -18.14 14.93 -1.99
CA THR A 51 -18.47 14.07 -3.11
C THR A 51 -19.95 14.21 -3.50
N LYS A 52 -20.28 14.04 -4.78
CA LYS A 52 -21.67 14.16 -5.25
C LYS A 52 -22.58 13.05 -4.69
N LYS A 53 -22.02 11.84 -4.45
CA LYS A 53 -22.80 10.68 -4.02
C LYS A 53 -22.76 10.43 -2.51
N TYR A 54 -21.63 10.74 -1.86
CA TYR A 54 -21.34 10.24 -0.51
C TYR A 54 -21.02 11.36 0.48
N GLU A 55 -21.46 12.60 0.18
CA GLU A 55 -21.29 13.78 1.04
C GLU A 55 -19.83 14.09 1.40
N LYS A 56 -19.60 14.48 2.66
CA LYS A 56 -18.30 14.97 3.16
C LYS A 56 -17.40 13.84 3.61
N TRP A 57 -16.12 13.90 3.21
CA TRP A 57 -15.05 13.07 3.69
C TRP A 57 -13.86 13.95 4.07
N ASN A 58 -13.17 13.61 5.14
CA ASN A 58 -11.85 14.19 5.40
C ASN A 58 -10.82 13.54 4.51
N ILE A 59 -10.02 14.33 3.80
CA ILE A 59 -8.92 13.86 2.96
C ILE A 59 -7.59 14.31 3.54
N PHE A 60 -6.62 13.40 3.55
CA PHE A 60 -5.26 13.64 4.02
C PHE A 60 -4.29 13.21 2.94
N SER A 61 -3.23 14.00 2.69
CA SER A 61 -2.14 13.60 1.83
C SER A 61 -0.92 13.19 2.64
N TYR A 62 -0.18 12.20 2.12
CA TYR A 62 1.00 11.62 2.72
C TYR A 62 2.14 11.58 1.71
N GLU A 63 3.31 12.06 2.10
CA GLU A 63 4.54 11.91 1.33
C GLU A 63 5.35 10.71 1.84
N ASN A 64 6.08 10.08 0.92
CA ASN A 64 7.06 9.07 1.27
C ASN A 64 8.37 9.78 1.66
N THR A 65 8.86 9.59 2.89
CA THR A 65 10.07 10.24 3.40
C THR A 65 11.36 9.68 2.80
N VAL A 66 11.30 8.46 2.27
CA VAL A 66 12.45 7.79 1.63
C VAL A 66 12.52 8.15 0.15
N ASN A 67 11.38 8.19 -0.54
CA ASN A 67 11.28 8.61 -1.94
C ASN A 67 10.50 9.92 -2.04
N LYS A 68 11.18 11.03 -1.78
CA LYS A 68 10.56 12.37 -1.77
C LYS A 68 10.03 12.84 -3.12
N ASN A 69 10.53 12.26 -4.22
CA ASN A 69 10.07 12.55 -5.57
C ASN A 69 8.99 11.58 -6.05
N GLY A 70 8.62 10.62 -5.21
CA GLY A 70 7.56 9.67 -5.51
C GLY A 70 6.17 10.28 -5.34
N PRO A 71 5.12 9.52 -5.71
CA PRO A 71 3.75 9.98 -5.59
C PRO A 71 3.34 10.15 -4.13
N GLU A 72 2.46 11.13 -3.89
CA GLU A 72 1.78 11.25 -2.61
C GLU A 72 0.63 10.24 -2.52
N HIS A 73 0.44 9.67 -1.34
CA HIS A 73 -0.66 8.77 -1.05
C HIS A 73 -1.79 9.52 -0.34
N LEU A 74 -3.01 8.97 -0.33
CA LEU A 74 -4.15 9.62 0.27
C LEU A 74 -4.79 8.73 1.33
N ALA A 75 -5.41 9.37 2.33
CA ALA A 75 -6.40 8.75 3.20
C ALA A 75 -7.71 9.53 3.12
N LEU A 76 -8.80 8.82 2.91
CA LEU A 76 -10.16 9.34 2.94
C LEU A 76 -10.86 8.78 4.18
N VAL A 77 -11.29 9.66 5.08
CA VAL A 77 -11.94 9.28 6.34
C VAL A 77 -13.37 9.74 6.35
N LYS A 78 -14.30 8.83 6.55
CA LYS A 78 -15.71 9.10 6.79
C LYS A 78 -16.00 9.00 8.28
N GLY A 79 -16.74 9.97 8.81
CA GLY A 79 -17.16 9.96 10.21
C GLY A 79 -16.00 9.98 11.22
N ASN A 80 -16.24 9.43 12.39
CA ASN A 80 -15.24 9.32 13.45
C ASN A 80 -14.77 7.87 13.57
N LEU A 81 -13.44 7.66 13.47
CA LEU A 81 -12.82 6.39 13.75
C LEU A 81 -12.75 6.19 15.27
N ILE A 82 -13.66 5.39 15.82
CA ILE A 82 -13.78 5.19 17.28
C ILE A 82 -12.67 4.29 17.77
N LYS A 83 -11.87 4.76 18.72
CA LYS A 83 -10.86 3.93 19.38
C LYS A 83 -11.54 2.75 20.10
N GLY A 84 -11.08 1.53 19.84
CA GLY A 84 -11.60 0.32 20.47
C GLY A 84 -12.76 -0.35 19.74
N SER A 85 -13.13 0.15 18.56
CA SER A 85 -14.05 -0.54 17.65
C SER A 85 -13.35 -0.80 16.32
N PRO A 86 -13.55 -1.98 15.68
CA PRO A 86 -12.99 -2.25 14.37
C PRO A 86 -13.48 -1.25 13.33
N ALA A 87 -12.55 -0.58 12.66
CA ALA A 87 -12.86 0.33 11.57
C ALA A 87 -13.02 -0.43 10.26
N LEU A 88 -13.98 -0.02 9.42
CA LEU A 88 -14.08 -0.52 8.06
C LEU A 88 -12.98 0.15 7.23
N VAL A 89 -12.08 -0.64 6.66
CA VAL A 89 -10.89 -0.16 5.96
C VAL A 89 -10.77 -0.76 4.58
N ARG A 90 -10.48 0.07 3.59
CA ARG A 90 -10.06 -0.34 2.25
C ARG A 90 -8.67 0.19 1.97
N VAL A 91 -7.78 -0.66 1.52
CA VAL A 91 -6.54 -0.25 0.87
C VAL A 91 -6.74 -0.40 -0.63
N HIS A 92 -6.76 0.73 -1.32
CA HIS A 92 -7.00 0.83 -2.74
C HIS A 92 -5.73 1.29 -3.44
N VAL A 93 -5.31 0.53 -4.43
CA VAL A 93 -4.21 0.95 -5.31
C VAL A 93 -4.81 1.68 -6.48
N SER A 94 -4.43 2.94 -6.67
CA SER A 94 -4.97 3.75 -7.75
C SER A 94 -4.64 3.13 -9.12
N ASN A 95 -5.67 2.98 -9.93
CA ASN A 95 -5.54 2.55 -11.31
C ASN A 95 -6.49 3.38 -12.18
N PHE A 96 -5.92 4.16 -13.08
CA PHE A 96 -6.69 5.10 -13.89
C PHE A 96 -7.84 4.44 -14.65
N ILE A 97 -7.63 3.24 -15.20
CA ILE A 97 -8.66 2.55 -15.98
C ILE A 97 -9.81 2.08 -15.09
N SER A 98 -9.48 1.41 -13.98
CA SER A 98 -10.52 0.93 -13.06
C SER A 98 -11.25 2.09 -12.37
N ASP A 99 -10.53 3.14 -12.00
CA ASP A 99 -11.10 4.23 -11.21
C ASP A 99 -11.89 5.22 -12.06
N ALA A 100 -11.42 5.53 -13.29
CA ALA A 100 -12.11 6.46 -14.18
C ALA A 100 -13.25 5.82 -14.98
N PHE A 101 -13.09 4.56 -15.38
CA PHE A 101 -14.05 3.88 -16.25
C PHE A 101 -14.87 2.81 -15.52
N ASN A 102 -14.58 2.55 -14.24
CA ASN A 102 -15.17 1.48 -13.45
C ASN A 102 -15.07 0.11 -14.17
N GLY A 103 -13.96 -0.11 -14.85
CA GLY A 103 -13.72 -1.25 -15.72
C GLY A 103 -12.55 -2.12 -15.27
N VAL A 104 -12.63 -3.40 -15.62
CA VAL A 104 -11.56 -4.38 -15.42
C VAL A 104 -11.10 -4.96 -16.73
N ILE A 105 -9.83 -5.29 -16.82
CA ILE A 105 -9.29 -6.10 -17.92
C ILE A 105 -9.14 -7.53 -17.42
N GLY A 106 -9.80 -8.47 -18.09
CA GLY A 106 -9.85 -9.89 -17.72
C GLY A 106 -10.92 -10.20 -16.67
N ASP A 107 -10.89 -11.43 -16.14
CA ASP A 107 -11.92 -11.98 -15.24
C ASP A 107 -11.65 -11.65 -13.75
N LYS A 108 -10.92 -10.59 -13.44
CA LYS A 108 -10.61 -10.23 -12.06
C LYS A 108 -11.81 -9.53 -11.42
N SER A 109 -12.43 -10.15 -10.42
CA SER A 109 -13.38 -9.48 -9.54
C SER A 109 -12.65 -8.68 -8.49
N PHE A 110 -13.00 -7.43 -8.30
CA PHE A 110 -12.50 -6.58 -7.20
C PHE A 110 -13.58 -5.58 -6.79
N ILE A 111 -13.51 -5.14 -5.55
CA ILE A 111 -14.37 -4.07 -5.05
C ILE A 111 -13.80 -2.75 -5.55
N SER A 112 -14.58 -2.00 -6.32
CA SER A 112 -14.19 -0.68 -6.85
C SER A 112 -14.08 0.35 -5.73
N LEU A 113 -13.44 1.49 -6.06
CA LEU A 113 -13.37 2.61 -5.13
C LEU A 113 -14.78 3.15 -4.80
N ASP A 114 -15.67 3.24 -5.79
CA ASP A 114 -17.06 3.69 -5.64
C ASP A 114 -17.87 2.75 -4.72
N GLU A 115 -17.76 1.44 -4.89
CA GLU A 115 -18.41 0.45 -4.02
C GLU A 115 -17.88 0.53 -2.58
N SER A 116 -16.57 0.68 -2.40
CA SER A 116 -15.96 0.85 -1.08
C SER A 116 -16.44 2.12 -0.40
N MET A 117 -16.57 3.21 -1.15
CA MET A 117 -17.13 4.47 -0.64
C MET A 117 -18.60 4.32 -0.26
N ALA A 118 -19.39 3.60 -1.06
CA ALA A 118 -20.80 3.33 -0.77
C ALA A 118 -20.97 2.55 0.54
N GLU A 119 -20.19 1.48 0.72
CA GLU A 119 -20.25 0.63 1.90
C GLU A 119 -19.86 1.37 3.18
N ILE A 120 -18.74 2.12 3.14
CA ILE A 120 -18.32 2.94 4.27
C ILE A 120 -19.32 4.06 4.57
N ASN A 121 -19.88 4.68 3.54
CA ASN A 121 -20.91 5.71 3.72
C ASN A 121 -22.17 5.16 4.38
N ALA A 122 -22.62 3.97 3.98
CA ALA A 122 -23.75 3.28 4.59
C ALA A 122 -23.49 2.93 6.07
N LYS A 123 -22.26 2.56 6.41
CA LYS A 123 -21.80 2.30 7.78
C LYS A 123 -21.66 3.59 8.62
N GLY A 124 -21.48 4.73 7.96
CA GLY A 124 -21.31 6.04 8.59
C GLY A 124 -19.88 6.35 9.08
N SER A 125 -18.97 5.38 9.09
CA SER A 125 -17.56 5.58 9.46
C SER A 125 -16.65 4.55 8.82
N GLY A 126 -15.45 4.99 8.44
CA GLY A 126 -14.41 4.11 7.88
C GLY A 126 -13.29 4.90 7.22
N LEU A 127 -12.35 4.16 6.68
CA LEU A 127 -11.10 4.66 6.11
C LEU A 127 -10.84 4.01 4.74
N ILE A 128 -10.52 4.83 3.76
CA ILE A 128 -9.94 4.36 2.50
C ILE A 128 -8.52 4.91 2.40
N VAL A 129 -7.54 4.04 2.25
CA VAL A 129 -6.17 4.41 1.93
C VAL A 129 -5.97 4.21 0.44
N VAL A 130 -5.62 5.29 -0.26
CA VAL A 130 -5.31 5.25 -1.69
C VAL A 130 -3.81 5.31 -1.87
N ILE A 131 -3.25 4.23 -2.38
CA ILE A 131 -1.85 4.11 -2.72
C ILE A 131 -1.67 4.55 -4.16
N ASN A 132 -1.03 5.68 -4.37
CA ASN A 132 -0.71 6.18 -5.70
C ASN A 132 0.62 5.64 -6.19
N TYR A 133 0.72 5.46 -7.49
CA TYR A 133 1.91 5.01 -8.19
C TYR A 133 2.61 6.17 -8.91
N ASP A 134 3.92 6.02 -9.03
CA ASP A 134 4.68 6.82 -9.98
C ASP A 134 4.45 6.22 -11.38
N ASP A 135 3.55 6.85 -12.13
CA ASP A 135 3.10 6.40 -13.46
C ASP A 135 4.14 6.67 -14.57
N SER A 136 5.41 6.76 -14.19
CA SER A 136 6.46 7.27 -15.05
C SER A 136 6.87 6.35 -16.20
N SER A 137 6.42 5.08 -16.25
CA SER A 137 6.74 4.25 -17.41
C SER A 137 5.87 3.01 -17.56
N HIS A 138 5.01 2.99 -18.55
CA HIS A 138 4.38 1.77 -19.09
C HIS A 138 3.39 1.02 -18.17
N ALA A 139 2.98 1.59 -17.03
CA ALA A 139 2.02 0.95 -16.14
C ALA A 139 0.67 0.70 -16.84
N LEU A 140 0.19 1.68 -17.62
CA LEU A 140 -1.03 1.54 -18.41
C LEU A 140 -0.90 0.45 -19.48
N SER A 141 0.21 0.43 -20.23
CA SER A 141 0.45 -0.59 -21.26
C SER A 141 0.52 -1.99 -20.65
N LYS A 142 1.20 -2.17 -19.53
CA LYS A 142 1.28 -3.46 -18.82
C LYS A 142 -0.09 -3.90 -18.33
N TYR A 143 -0.88 -2.97 -17.78
CA TYR A 143 -2.24 -3.27 -17.34
C TYR A 143 -3.14 -3.69 -18.50
N ILE A 144 -3.05 -2.98 -19.63
CA ILE A 144 -3.80 -3.33 -20.87
C ILE A 144 -3.38 -4.70 -21.40
N ASP A 145 -2.10 -5.04 -21.31
CA ASP A 145 -1.56 -6.36 -21.67
C ASP A 145 -1.96 -7.49 -20.68
N GLY A 146 -2.71 -7.18 -19.61
CA GLY A 146 -3.09 -8.14 -18.58
C GLY A 146 -1.93 -8.62 -17.70
N LYS A 147 -0.78 -7.94 -17.73
CA LYS A 147 0.39 -8.28 -16.92
C LYS A 147 0.33 -7.56 -15.57
N ASP A 148 0.69 -8.25 -14.49
CA ASP A 148 0.90 -7.61 -13.20
C ASP A 148 2.04 -6.61 -13.33
N ALA A 149 1.73 -5.34 -13.04
CA ALA A 149 2.73 -4.27 -13.06
C ALA A 149 3.73 -4.38 -11.87
N TRP A 150 3.48 -5.30 -10.93
CA TRP A 150 4.07 -5.33 -9.60
C TRP A 150 4.91 -6.57 -9.34
N ASN A 151 6.12 -6.34 -8.84
CA ASN A 151 6.92 -7.41 -8.25
C ASN A 151 6.57 -7.58 -6.74
N GLU A 152 7.05 -8.67 -6.13
CA GLU A 152 6.79 -8.96 -4.71
C GLU A 152 7.37 -7.89 -3.76
N GLU A 153 8.49 -7.25 -4.13
CA GLU A 153 9.11 -6.19 -3.31
C GLU A 153 8.27 -4.92 -3.31
N ASP A 154 7.66 -4.57 -4.45
CA ASP A 154 6.74 -3.43 -4.55
C ASP A 154 5.49 -3.68 -3.69
N LYS A 155 4.90 -4.88 -3.77
CA LYS A 155 3.74 -5.25 -2.93
C LYS A 155 4.04 -5.15 -1.44
N ILE A 156 5.21 -5.61 -0.98
CA ILE A 156 5.63 -5.52 0.42
C ILE A 156 5.77 -4.05 0.85
N ARG A 157 6.39 -3.23 0.01
CA ARG A 157 6.61 -1.80 0.31
C ARG A 157 5.29 -1.07 0.47
N GLU A 158 4.34 -1.31 -0.37
CA GLU A 158 3.06 -0.63 -0.38
C GLU A 158 2.12 -1.09 0.71
N ASN A 159 2.09 -2.37 1.00
CA ASN A 159 1.42 -2.86 2.20
C ASN A 159 1.97 -2.15 3.45
N GLY A 160 3.27 -1.88 3.47
CA GLY A 160 3.91 -1.12 4.54
C GLY A 160 3.49 0.33 4.62
N ILE A 161 3.39 1.02 3.49
CA ILE A 161 2.89 2.39 3.40
C ILE A 161 1.44 2.44 3.87
N GLY A 162 0.59 1.55 3.35
CA GLY A 162 -0.81 1.45 3.73
C GLY A 162 -0.99 1.23 5.24
N ALA A 163 -0.23 0.30 5.81
CA ALA A 163 -0.27 0.01 7.25
C ALA A 163 0.14 1.22 8.11
N GLN A 164 1.16 1.97 7.69
CA GLN A 164 1.58 3.18 8.42
C GLN A 164 0.53 4.29 8.34
N ILE A 165 -0.12 4.48 7.18
CA ILE A 165 -1.22 5.44 7.03
C ILE A 165 -2.40 5.05 7.92
N ILE A 166 -2.79 3.77 7.94
CA ILE A 166 -3.86 3.24 8.80
C ILE A 166 -3.55 3.52 10.27
N ARG A 167 -2.31 3.24 10.69
CA ARG A 167 -1.85 3.50 12.06
C ARG A 167 -1.86 4.99 12.41
N ASP A 168 -1.43 5.86 11.48
CA ASP A 168 -1.44 7.33 11.68
C ASP A 168 -2.86 7.88 11.82
N GLN A 169 -3.87 7.26 11.18
CA GLN A 169 -5.28 7.56 11.36
C GLN A 169 -5.86 7.01 12.68
N GLY A 170 -5.04 6.33 13.51
CA GLY A 170 -5.43 5.84 14.83
C GLY A 170 -6.19 4.51 14.83
N VAL A 171 -6.29 3.84 13.71
CA VAL A 171 -6.94 2.52 13.59
C VAL A 171 -6.03 1.45 14.21
N LYS A 172 -6.59 0.67 15.15
CA LYS A 172 -5.92 -0.45 15.80
C LYS A 172 -6.49 -1.79 15.39
N GLU A 173 -7.79 -1.83 15.15
CA GLU A 173 -8.54 -2.99 14.71
C GLU A 173 -9.34 -2.60 13.47
N MET A 174 -9.39 -3.49 12.49
CA MET A 174 -10.06 -3.20 11.22
C MET A 174 -10.78 -4.42 10.67
N ILE A 175 -11.83 -4.13 9.91
CA ILE A 175 -12.47 -5.05 8.98
C ILE A 175 -12.05 -4.60 7.59
N LEU A 176 -11.34 -5.45 6.86
CA LEU A 176 -10.83 -5.13 5.53
C LEU A 176 -11.91 -5.43 4.47
N LEU A 177 -12.12 -4.44 3.56
CA LEU A 177 -12.97 -4.55 2.38
C LEU A 177 -12.21 -5.07 1.17
#